data_80e6801d2790711883d50e0e1327da85
#
_entry.id   80e6801d2790711883d50e0e1327da85
#
_cell.length_a   1.000
_cell.length_b   1.000
_cell.length_c   1.000
_cell.angle_alpha   90.00
_cell.angle_beta   90.00
_cell.angle_gamma   90.00
#
_symmetry.space_group_name_H-M   'P 1'
#
loop_
_entity.id
_entity.type
_entity.pdbx_description
1 polymer ?
#
loop_
_entity_poly.entity_id
_entity_poly.type
_entity_poly.pdbx_seq_one_letter_code
_entity_poly.pdbx_strand_id
1 'polypeptide(L)'
;MYDADKKRASGVRVIDAETKEVYEFTAKVIFLCASAIGSTSILLQSKSDRFPNGMGNDSGELGHNLMDHHFQVGASGSVEGFEDKYYTGRRPNGIYIPRFRNIGGATNQKDFIRGYGYQGGGGRGGWSDKVAELGYGAGFKEAITEPGSWSIGLTGFGEILPYHENKIMLDYNKLDELDFQRCLLMLKLKRMNTKCVSIWKNKLLKC
;
A
#
# COMPACT_ATOMS: atom_id res chain seq x y z
N MET A 1 -2.89 18.60 20.65
CA MET A 1 -2.62 19.62 21.70
C MET A 1 -1.77 19.00 22.81
N TYR A 2 -0.90 19.80 23.41
CA TYR A 2 -0.01 19.36 24.48
C TYR A 2 -0.22 20.22 25.75
N ASP A 3 -0.39 19.54 26.89
CA ASP A 3 -0.51 20.15 28.21
C ASP A 3 0.90 20.14 28.85
N ALA A 4 1.51 21.32 28.96
CA ALA A 4 2.88 21.46 29.47
C ALA A 4 2.98 21.14 30.97
N ASP A 5 1.96 21.48 31.76
CA ASP A 5 1.95 21.25 33.22
C ASP A 5 1.88 19.76 33.52
N LYS A 6 1.03 19.05 32.79
CA LYS A 6 0.82 17.60 32.95
C LYS A 6 1.79 16.76 32.11
N LYS A 7 2.60 17.40 31.26
CA LYS A 7 3.59 16.77 30.35
C LYS A 7 3.00 15.65 29.49
N ARG A 8 1.79 15.86 28.93
CA ARG A 8 1.10 14.86 28.10
C ARG A 8 0.27 15.48 26.99
N ALA A 9 -0.09 14.67 26.00
CA ALA A 9 -1.11 15.04 25.05
C ALA A 9 -2.45 15.22 25.76
N SER A 10 -3.16 16.29 25.48
CA SER A 10 -4.41 16.68 26.15
C SER A 10 -5.64 16.58 25.26
N GLY A 11 -5.48 16.58 23.96
CA GLY A 11 -6.58 16.57 23.01
C GLY A 11 -6.14 16.73 21.58
N VAL A 12 -7.12 16.87 20.71
CA VAL A 12 -6.93 17.14 19.28
C VAL A 12 -7.65 18.44 18.90
N ARG A 13 -7.07 19.15 17.93
CA ARG A 13 -7.70 20.27 17.26
C ARG A 13 -8.04 19.82 15.84
N VAL A 14 -9.27 20.03 15.42
CA VAL A 14 -9.76 19.72 14.09
C VAL A 14 -10.30 20.98 13.43
N ILE A 15 -10.19 21.03 12.10
CA ILE A 15 -10.75 22.12 11.29
C ILE A 15 -11.85 21.50 10.43
N ASP A 16 -13.02 22.07 10.49
CA ASP A 16 -14.11 21.71 9.59
C ASP A 16 -13.72 22.09 8.14
N ALA A 17 -13.82 21.13 7.24
CA ALA A 17 -13.36 21.33 5.86
C ALA A 17 -14.21 22.33 5.08
N GLU A 18 -15.50 22.49 5.42
CA GLU A 18 -16.44 23.37 4.74
C GLU A 18 -16.46 24.76 5.39
N THR A 19 -16.70 24.80 6.71
CA THR A 19 -16.87 26.07 7.44
C THR A 19 -15.56 26.73 7.84
N LYS A 20 -14.45 25.98 7.84
CA LYS A 20 -13.13 26.39 8.34
C LYS A 20 -13.12 26.69 9.85
N GLU A 21 -14.16 26.36 10.56
CA GLU A 21 -14.22 26.51 12.01
C GLU A 21 -13.30 25.51 12.72
N VAL A 22 -12.72 25.94 13.82
CA VAL A 22 -11.78 25.15 14.61
C VAL A 22 -12.48 24.60 15.85
N TYR A 23 -12.37 23.29 16.05
CA TYR A 23 -12.92 22.61 17.21
C TYR A 23 -11.81 21.91 18.01
N GLU A 24 -11.90 21.92 19.32
CA GLU A 24 -10.98 21.24 20.21
C GLU A 24 -11.71 20.16 21.02
N PHE A 25 -11.14 18.97 21.02
CA PHE A 25 -11.63 17.84 21.78
C PHE A 25 -10.55 17.36 22.74
N THR A 26 -10.92 17.23 24.02
CA THR A 26 -9.98 16.78 25.08
C THR A 26 -10.27 15.33 25.46
N ALA A 27 -9.21 14.58 25.79
CA ALA A 27 -9.32 13.20 26.23
C ALA A 27 -8.17 12.80 27.15
N LYS A 28 -8.41 11.75 27.97
CA LYS A 28 -7.37 11.15 28.80
C LYS A 28 -6.39 10.30 27.99
N VAL A 29 -6.88 9.68 26.93
CA VAL A 29 -6.11 8.84 25.97
C VAL A 29 -6.52 9.22 24.56
N ILE A 30 -5.55 9.34 23.67
CA ILE A 30 -5.76 9.69 22.27
C ILE A 30 -5.17 8.58 21.41
N PHE A 31 -5.99 7.98 20.54
CA PHE A 31 -5.57 7.00 19.56
C PHE A 31 -5.43 7.69 18.21
N LEU A 32 -4.21 7.73 17.67
CA LEU A 32 -3.93 8.30 16.36
C LEU A 32 -3.96 7.20 15.31
N CYS A 33 -5.09 7.05 14.63
CA CYS A 33 -5.37 5.98 13.66
C CYS A 33 -5.52 6.50 12.23
N ALA A 34 -4.67 7.45 11.81
CA ALA A 34 -4.72 8.11 10.50
C ALA A 34 -3.79 7.44 9.46
N SER A 35 -3.50 6.15 9.59
CA SER A 35 -2.48 5.41 8.84
C SER A 35 -1.05 5.99 8.98
N ALA A 36 -0.05 5.33 8.40
CA ALA A 36 1.36 5.73 8.57
C ALA A 36 1.63 7.17 8.11
N ILE A 37 1.19 7.53 6.90
CA ILE A 37 1.43 8.86 6.33
C ILE A 37 0.67 9.94 7.09
N GLY A 38 -0.64 9.76 7.28
CA GLY A 38 -1.47 10.74 7.96
C GLY A 38 -1.09 10.94 9.43
N SER A 39 -0.79 9.86 10.17
CA SER A 39 -0.33 9.95 11.56
C SER A 39 1.01 10.68 11.67
N THR A 40 1.95 10.39 10.78
CA THR A 40 3.23 11.10 10.74
C THR A 40 3.04 12.59 10.42
N SER A 41 2.18 12.92 9.46
CA SER A 41 1.84 14.30 9.11
C SER A 41 1.28 15.06 10.31
N ILE A 42 0.31 14.48 11.00
CA ILE A 42 -0.32 15.09 12.18
C ILE A 42 0.73 15.34 13.27
N LEU A 43 1.60 14.38 13.54
CA LEU A 43 2.66 14.54 14.55
C LEU A 43 3.69 15.59 14.16
N LEU A 44 4.15 15.62 12.89
CA LEU A 44 5.09 16.63 12.39
C LEU A 44 4.52 18.05 12.46
N GLN A 45 3.21 18.21 12.27
CA GLN A 45 2.51 19.50 12.34
C GLN A 45 2.09 19.87 13.75
N SER A 46 2.07 18.91 14.70
CA SER A 46 1.73 19.14 16.09
C SER A 46 2.91 19.75 16.86
N LYS A 47 3.24 21.01 16.54
CA LYS A 47 4.36 21.74 17.13
C LYS A 47 3.95 22.47 18.42
N SER A 48 4.89 22.64 19.30
CA SER A 48 4.81 23.46 20.53
C SER A 48 6.21 23.86 20.95
N ASP A 49 6.36 24.71 21.98
CA ASP A 49 7.66 25.05 22.53
C ASP A 49 8.43 23.81 23.00
N ARG A 50 7.74 22.82 23.53
CA ARG A 50 8.35 21.54 23.93
C ARG A 50 8.73 20.67 22.72
N PHE A 51 7.97 20.75 21.63
CA PHE A 51 8.16 19.94 20.42
C PHE A 51 8.26 20.81 19.17
N PRO A 52 9.33 21.59 18.99
CA PRO A 52 9.45 22.52 17.86
C PRO A 52 9.50 21.82 16.50
N ASN A 53 9.93 20.57 16.45
CA ASN A 53 10.05 19.74 15.25
C ASN A 53 8.94 18.69 15.08
N GLY A 54 7.84 18.84 15.84
CA GLY A 54 6.73 17.89 15.83
C GLY A 54 6.65 17.06 17.11
N MET A 55 5.43 16.72 17.49
CA MET A 55 5.17 16.00 18.74
C MET A 55 5.79 14.59 18.71
N GLY A 56 6.58 14.27 19.73
CA GLY A 56 7.29 12.99 19.86
C GLY A 56 8.54 12.87 18.98
N ASN A 57 9.03 13.97 18.42
CA ASN A 57 10.20 13.98 17.53
C ASN A 57 11.49 14.43 18.26
N ASP A 58 11.65 14.08 19.51
CA ASP A 58 12.87 14.41 20.29
C ASP A 58 14.12 13.72 19.73
N SER A 59 13.97 12.54 19.13
CA SER A 59 15.06 11.80 18.49
C SER A 59 15.41 12.29 17.08
N GLY A 60 14.54 13.07 16.44
CA GLY A 60 14.65 13.44 15.03
C GLY A 60 14.25 12.36 14.03
N GLU A 61 13.77 11.20 14.50
CA GLU A 61 13.45 10.04 13.67
C GLU A 61 12.02 10.02 13.12
N LEU A 62 11.18 10.94 13.58
CA LEU A 62 9.79 10.99 13.11
C LEU A 62 9.72 11.23 11.60
N GLY A 63 9.09 10.30 10.90
CA GLY A 63 8.95 10.30 9.44
C GLY A 63 10.07 9.55 8.70
N HIS A 64 11.19 9.25 9.32
CA HIS A 64 12.29 8.48 8.72
C HIS A 64 12.00 6.98 8.62
N ASN A 65 12.84 6.26 7.89
CA ASN A 65 12.77 4.80 7.71
C ASN A 65 11.46 4.35 7.04
N LEU A 66 10.93 5.13 6.13
CA LEU A 66 9.71 4.80 5.39
C LEU A 66 9.92 3.51 4.60
N MET A 67 9.01 2.56 4.82
CA MET A 67 8.98 1.26 4.18
C MET A 67 7.63 1.04 3.51
N ASP A 68 7.63 0.19 2.49
CA ASP A 68 6.43 -0.34 1.87
C ASP A 68 6.74 -1.68 1.21
N HIS A 69 5.73 -2.31 0.63
CA HIS A 69 5.90 -3.44 -0.27
C HIS A 69 6.44 -2.96 -1.63
N HIS A 70 7.07 -3.88 -2.37
CA HIS A 70 7.42 -3.61 -3.75
C HIS A 70 6.16 -3.48 -4.61
N PHE A 71 6.14 -2.48 -5.48
CA PHE A 71 5.04 -2.23 -6.40
C PHE A 71 5.22 -2.94 -7.74
N GLN A 72 4.08 -3.32 -8.36
CA GLN A 72 4.01 -3.79 -9.75
C GLN A 72 4.87 -5.01 -10.08
N VAL A 73 5.09 -5.87 -9.14
CA VAL A 73 5.76 -7.15 -9.37
C VAL A 73 4.70 -8.23 -9.50
N GLY A 74 4.24 -8.45 -10.70
CA GLY A 74 3.22 -9.44 -10.99
C GLY A 74 3.27 -9.93 -12.41
N ALA A 75 2.58 -11.02 -12.67
CA ALA A 75 2.31 -11.53 -13.99
C ALA A 75 0.89 -12.11 -14.03
N SER A 76 0.25 -12.01 -15.18
CA SER A 76 -1.04 -12.63 -15.46
C SER A 76 -1.02 -13.22 -16.86
N GLY A 77 -1.87 -14.20 -17.07
CA GLY A 77 -1.99 -14.86 -18.37
C GLY A 77 -3.29 -15.61 -18.48
N SER A 78 -3.66 -15.96 -19.71
CA SER A 78 -4.77 -16.85 -20.02
C SER A 78 -4.34 -18.30 -19.84
N VAL A 79 -5.28 -19.14 -19.45
CA VAL A 79 -5.09 -20.58 -19.26
C VAL A 79 -6.06 -21.31 -20.18
N GLU A 80 -5.52 -22.14 -21.05
CA GLU A 80 -6.28 -22.95 -21.99
C GLU A 80 -6.63 -24.33 -21.41
N GLY A 81 -7.65 -25.00 -21.96
CA GLY A 81 -7.97 -26.38 -21.65
C GLY A 81 -8.85 -26.60 -20.41
N PHE A 82 -9.46 -25.56 -19.88
CA PHE A 82 -10.36 -25.62 -18.71
C PHE A 82 -11.76 -25.05 -19.03
N GLU A 83 -12.16 -25.02 -20.26
CA GLU A 83 -13.41 -24.44 -20.75
C GLU A 83 -14.65 -25.15 -20.17
N ASP A 84 -14.51 -26.43 -19.84
CA ASP A 84 -15.54 -27.28 -19.22
C ASP A 84 -15.66 -27.12 -17.71
N LYS A 85 -14.76 -26.37 -17.08
CA LYS A 85 -14.74 -26.23 -15.62
C LYS A 85 -15.66 -25.12 -15.14
N TYR A 86 -16.36 -25.41 -14.05
CA TYR A 86 -17.23 -24.46 -13.38
C TYR A 86 -16.41 -23.32 -12.75
N TYR A 87 -16.83 -22.09 -12.96
CA TYR A 87 -16.08 -20.88 -12.65
C TYR A 87 -16.68 -20.01 -11.53
N THR A 88 -17.84 -20.38 -11.04
CA THR A 88 -18.54 -19.67 -9.96
C THR A 88 -18.81 -20.59 -8.77
N GLY A 89 -19.01 -20.01 -7.60
CA GLY A 89 -19.33 -20.75 -6.38
C GLY A 89 -18.72 -20.10 -5.14
N ARG A 90 -18.87 -20.77 -4.01
CA ARG A 90 -18.40 -20.31 -2.70
C ARG A 90 -16.96 -20.75 -2.37
N ARG A 91 -16.28 -21.41 -3.29
CA ARG A 91 -14.90 -21.84 -3.08
C ARG A 91 -13.95 -20.68 -3.34
N PRO A 92 -12.93 -20.46 -2.46
CA PRO A 92 -11.93 -19.46 -2.71
C PRO A 92 -11.10 -19.82 -3.95
N ASN A 93 -10.87 -18.84 -4.81
CA ASN A 93 -10.00 -18.96 -5.99
C ASN A 93 -8.63 -18.35 -5.74
N GLY A 94 -8.35 -17.98 -4.50
CA GLY A 94 -7.09 -17.35 -4.10
C GLY A 94 -5.94 -18.38 -4.04
N ILE A 95 -4.77 -17.92 -4.41
CA ILE A 95 -3.50 -18.65 -4.35
C ILE A 95 -2.58 -17.85 -3.44
N TYR A 96 -1.97 -18.53 -2.48
CA TYR A 96 -0.93 -17.95 -1.64
C TYR A 96 0.31 -18.85 -1.65
N ILE A 97 1.43 -18.29 -2.12
CA ILE A 97 2.73 -18.96 -2.10
C ILE A 97 3.56 -18.24 -1.03
N PRO A 98 3.80 -18.87 0.13
CA PRO A 98 4.55 -18.25 1.21
C PRO A 98 5.99 -18.00 0.81
N ARG A 99 6.67 -17.17 1.59
CA ARG A 99 8.09 -16.89 1.40
C ARG A 99 8.91 -18.18 1.36
N PHE A 100 9.73 -18.33 0.34
CA PHE A 100 10.59 -19.50 0.09
C PHE A 100 12.05 -19.12 -0.19
N ARG A 101 12.40 -17.83 -0.08
CA ARG A 101 13.77 -17.31 -0.19
C ARG A 101 14.20 -16.71 1.13
N ASN A 102 15.50 -16.79 1.43
CA ASN A 102 16.10 -16.26 2.65
C ASN A 102 15.43 -16.78 3.93
N ILE A 103 15.11 -18.05 3.95
CA ILE A 103 14.60 -18.78 5.11
C ILE A 103 15.65 -19.73 5.73
N GLY A 104 16.89 -19.67 5.24
CA GLY A 104 18.03 -20.45 5.70
C GLY A 104 18.60 -21.41 4.66
N GLY A 105 19.83 -21.87 4.89
CA GLY A 105 20.51 -22.86 4.08
C GLY A 105 20.61 -22.50 2.59
N ALA A 106 20.28 -23.46 1.73
CA ALA A 106 20.35 -23.31 0.27
C ALA A 106 19.38 -22.27 -0.31
N THR A 107 18.43 -21.77 0.46
CA THR A 107 17.48 -20.73 0.02
C THR A 107 18.04 -19.32 0.08
N ASN A 108 19.18 -19.14 0.75
CA ASN A 108 19.81 -17.83 0.94
C ASN A 108 20.28 -17.23 -0.39
N GLN A 109 19.99 -15.95 -0.55
CA GLN A 109 20.36 -15.17 -1.73
C GLN A 109 21.46 -14.17 -1.35
N LYS A 110 22.42 -13.97 -2.26
CA LYS A 110 23.52 -13.01 -2.08
C LYS A 110 23.12 -11.58 -2.46
N ASP A 111 22.14 -11.43 -3.34
CA ASP A 111 21.75 -10.15 -3.95
C ASP A 111 20.71 -9.38 -3.14
N PHE A 112 20.00 -10.06 -2.23
CA PHE A 112 18.97 -9.43 -1.38
C PHE A 112 18.78 -10.21 -0.07
N ILE A 113 18.47 -9.51 1.00
CA ILE A 113 18.42 -10.10 2.37
C ILE A 113 17.01 -10.48 2.82
N ARG A 114 15.96 -9.91 2.23
CA ARG A 114 14.56 -10.23 2.53
C ARG A 114 14.00 -11.26 1.57
N GLY A 115 12.99 -11.98 2.00
CA GLY A 115 12.25 -12.87 1.14
C GLY A 115 11.03 -12.19 0.52
N TYR A 116 10.30 -12.94 -0.28
CA TYR A 116 9.05 -12.53 -0.90
C TYR A 116 8.11 -13.72 -1.01
N GLY A 117 6.83 -13.46 -1.04
CA GLY A 117 5.77 -14.41 -1.34
C GLY A 117 4.95 -13.95 -2.53
N TYR A 118 4.05 -14.80 -2.99
CA TYR A 118 3.10 -14.47 -4.03
C TYR A 118 1.67 -14.61 -3.54
N GLN A 119 0.82 -13.71 -3.99
CA GLN A 119 -0.61 -13.79 -3.82
C GLN A 119 -1.28 -13.60 -5.17
N GLY A 120 -2.38 -14.27 -5.37
CA GLY A 120 -3.12 -14.13 -6.60
C GLY A 120 -4.34 -15.03 -6.63
N GLY A 121 -4.85 -15.24 -7.83
CA GLY A 121 -6.01 -16.10 -8.04
C GLY A 121 -6.22 -16.39 -9.50
N GLY A 122 -7.13 -17.30 -9.76
CA GLY A 122 -7.61 -17.61 -11.09
C GLY A 122 -9.11 -17.41 -11.19
N GLY A 123 -9.59 -17.10 -12.38
CA GLY A 123 -11.00 -16.92 -12.65
C GLY A 123 -11.31 -16.94 -14.15
N ARG A 124 -12.58 -17.01 -14.47
CA ARG A 124 -13.06 -16.82 -15.85
C ARG A 124 -13.67 -15.45 -16.02
N GLY A 125 -13.46 -14.84 -17.18
CA GLY A 125 -14.15 -13.62 -17.57
C GLY A 125 -15.66 -13.84 -17.57
N GLY A 126 -16.40 -12.90 -16.99
CA GLY A 126 -17.85 -12.92 -16.93
C GLY A 126 -18.51 -12.04 -17.99
N TRP A 127 -19.81 -11.96 -17.95
CA TRP A 127 -20.59 -11.12 -18.86
C TRP A 127 -20.25 -9.63 -18.73
N SER A 128 -19.89 -9.16 -17.52
CA SER A 128 -19.57 -7.77 -17.28
C SER A 128 -18.39 -7.26 -18.10
N ASP A 129 -17.42 -8.13 -18.37
CA ASP A 129 -16.23 -7.76 -19.14
C ASP A 129 -16.60 -7.52 -20.62
N LYS A 130 -17.62 -8.22 -21.11
CA LYS A 130 -18.10 -8.13 -22.50
C LYS A 130 -19.05 -6.96 -22.74
N VAL A 131 -19.74 -6.47 -21.72
CA VAL A 131 -20.64 -5.30 -21.81
C VAL A 131 -19.89 -4.03 -22.21
N ALA A 132 -18.61 -3.93 -21.88
CA ALA A 132 -17.77 -2.80 -22.27
C ALA A 132 -17.56 -2.66 -23.80
N GLU A 133 -17.86 -3.68 -24.58
CA GLU A 133 -17.72 -3.67 -26.06
C GLU A 133 -18.86 -2.95 -26.80
N LEU A 134 -19.80 -2.32 -26.09
CA LEU A 134 -20.89 -1.50 -26.64
C LEU A 134 -21.74 -2.20 -27.72
N GLY A 135 -21.87 -3.52 -27.62
CA GLY A 135 -22.72 -4.30 -28.51
C GLY A 135 -24.21 -4.17 -28.18
N TYR A 136 -25.07 -4.49 -29.11
CA TYR A 136 -26.53 -4.53 -28.91
C TYR A 136 -27.20 -5.64 -29.74
N GLY A 137 -28.46 -5.92 -29.43
CA GLY A 137 -29.29 -6.90 -30.16
C GLY A 137 -29.17 -8.31 -29.61
N ALA A 138 -29.87 -9.25 -30.31
CA ALA A 138 -29.99 -10.64 -29.86
C ALA A 138 -28.64 -11.36 -29.84
N GLY A 139 -27.84 -11.21 -30.87
CA GLY A 139 -26.52 -11.84 -30.94
C GLY A 139 -25.56 -11.36 -29.84
N PHE A 140 -25.64 -10.09 -29.46
CA PHE A 140 -24.87 -9.59 -28.32
C PHE A 140 -25.34 -10.20 -26.99
N LYS A 141 -26.63 -10.29 -26.78
CA LYS A 141 -27.23 -10.96 -25.61
C LYS A 141 -26.79 -12.42 -25.49
N GLU A 142 -26.72 -13.13 -26.58
CA GLU A 142 -26.22 -14.52 -26.62
C GLU A 142 -24.72 -14.57 -26.31
N ALA A 143 -23.91 -13.73 -26.94
CA ALA A 143 -22.49 -13.70 -26.75
C ALA A 143 -22.06 -13.38 -25.31
N ILE A 144 -22.79 -12.53 -24.58
CA ILE A 144 -22.46 -12.20 -23.16
C ILE A 144 -22.80 -13.36 -22.20
N THR A 145 -23.62 -14.34 -22.60
CA THR A 145 -23.92 -15.53 -21.78
C THR A 145 -22.79 -16.54 -21.80
N GLU A 146 -21.96 -16.53 -22.85
CA GLU A 146 -20.84 -17.44 -22.96
C GLU A 146 -19.74 -17.08 -21.95
N PRO A 147 -19.21 -18.05 -21.19
CA PRO A 147 -18.10 -17.81 -20.28
C PRO A 147 -16.84 -17.38 -21.04
N GLY A 148 -16.09 -16.45 -20.45
CA GLY A 148 -14.79 -16.05 -20.97
C GLY A 148 -13.71 -17.12 -20.75
N SER A 149 -12.48 -16.82 -21.18
CA SER A 149 -11.30 -17.66 -20.93
C SER A 149 -10.94 -17.67 -19.46
N TRP A 150 -10.30 -18.73 -19.03
CA TRP A 150 -9.63 -18.74 -17.71
C TRP A 150 -8.40 -17.84 -17.74
N SER A 151 -8.19 -17.14 -16.64
CA SER A 151 -7.01 -16.35 -16.39
C SER A 151 -6.45 -16.65 -15.01
N ILE A 152 -5.15 -16.49 -14.86
CA ILE A 152 -4.44 -16.55 -13.59
C ILE A 152 -3.60 -15.28 -13.44
N GLY A 153 -3.57 -14.74 -12.25
CA GLY A 153 -2.71 -13.61 -11.91
C GLY A 153 -2.00 -13.85 -10.58
N LEU A 154 -0.72 -13.53 -10.53
CA LEU A 154 0.10 -13.59 -9.33
C LEU A 154 0.81 -12.26 -9.13
N THR A 155 0.78 -11.74 -7.91
CA THR A 155 1.51 -10.54 -7.50
C THR A 155 2.50 -10.91 -6.42
N GLY A 156 3.74 -10.48 -6.57
CA GLY A 156 4.82 -10.68 -5.60
C GLY A 156 4.80 -9.61 -4.52
N PHE A 157 4.89 -10.03 -3.27
CA PHE A 157 4.97 -9.16 -2.10
C PHE A 157 6.30 -9.34 -1.40
N GLY A 158 7.06 -8.28 -1.32
CA GLY A 158 8.31 -8.22 -0.58
C GLY A 158 8.45 -6.84 0.06
N GLU A 159 9.56 -6.59 0.71
CA GLU A 159 9.77 -5.42 1.55
C GLU A 159 10.78 -4.47 0.92
N ILE A 160 10.50 -3.17 0.97
CA ILE A 160 11.50 -2.12 0.84
C ILE A 160 12.20 -2.00 2.20
N LEU A 161 13.54 -1.97 2.20
CA LEU A 161 14.29 -1.84 3.44
C LEU A 161 14.14 -0.45 4.06
N PRO A 162 14.19 -0.35 5.41
CA PRO A 162 14.07 0.91 6.14
C PRO A 162 15.35 1.76 6.01
N TYR A 163 15.51 2.41 4.87
CA TYR A 163 16.61 3.36 4.71
C TYR A 163 16.24 4.69 5.37
N HIS A 164 17.15 5.25 6.16
CA HIS A 164 16.93 6.49 6.90
C HIS A 164 16.57 7.68 5.99
N GLU A 165 17.10 7.74 4.79
CA GLU A 165 16.77 8.76 3.79
C GLU A 165 15.37 8.60 3.17
N ASN A 166 14.73 7.42 3.30
CA ASN A 166 13.34 7.23 2.92
C ASN A 166 12.47 7.79 4.02
N LYS A 167 11.76 8.86 3.73
CA LYS A 167 11.06 9.60 4.77
C LYS A 167 9.83 10.35 4.29
N ILE A 168 8.99 10.66 5.25
CA ILE A 168 7.90 11.63 5.16
C ILE A 168 8.39 12.91 5.80
N MET A 169 8.19 14.04 5.15
CA MET A 169 8.54 15.36 5.66
C MET A 169 7.50 16.39 5.23
N LEU A 170 7.53 17.56 5.83
CA LEU A 170 6.66 18.68 5.44
C LEU A 170 7.33 19.54 4.36
N ASP A 171 6.55 19.94 3.36
CA ASP A 171 6.93 20.96 2.39
C ASP A 171 6.54 22.35 2.94
N TYR A 172 7.51 23.07 3.44
CA TYR A 172 7.28 24.41 4.01
C TYR A 172 6.98 25.48 2.96
N ASN A 173 7.12 25.15 1.68
CA ASN A 173 6.82 26.07 0.57
C ASN A 173 5.41 25.89 0.00
N LYS A 174 4.68 24.87 0.44
CA LYS A 174 3.35 24.54 -0.09
C LYS A 174 2.37 24.26 1.04
N LEU A 175 1.28 24.97 1.03
CA LEU A 175 0.15 24.75 1.92
C LEU A 175 -0.97 24.00 1.19
N ASP A 176 -1.81 23.34 1.94
CA ASP A 176 -3.08 22.80 1.47
C ASP A 176 -4.21 23.85 1.64
N GLU A 177 -5.44 23.46 1.36
CA GLU A 177 -6.64 24.34 1.44
C GLU A 177 -7.02 24.76 2.88
N LEU A 178 -6.36 24.16 3.87
CA LEU A 178 -6.55 24.42 5.29
C LEU A 178 -5.31 25.07 5.94
N ASP A 179 -4.40 25.61 5.12
CA ASP A 179 -3.14 26.25 5.53
C ASP A 179 -2.16 25.31 6.27
N PHE A 180 -2.30 23.98 6.10
CA PHE A 180 -1.31 23.03 6.56
C PHE A 180 -0.22 22.78 5.51
N GLN A 181 1.02 22.58 5.98
CA GLN A 181 2.12 22.17 5.11
C GLN A 181 1.81 20.81 4.47
N ARG A 182 2.00 20.73 3.16
CA ARG A 182 1.83 19.46 2.44
C ARG A 182 2.91 18.45 2.82
N CYS A 183 2.54 17.18 2.84
CA CYS A 183 3.50 16.10 3.02
C CYS A 183 4.27 15.82 1.73
N LEU A 184 5.58 15.66 1.88
CA LEU A 184 6.48 15.13 0.87
C LEU A 184 6.89 13.72 1.26
N LEU A 185 6.79 12.78 0.33
CA LEU A 185 7.31 11.43 0.47
C LEU A 185 8.60 11.32 -0.34
N MET A 186 9.69 11.02 0.33
CA MET A 186 10.97 10.68 -0.29
C MET A 186 11.19 9.19 -0.17
N LEU A 187 11.04 8.47 -1.28
CA LEU A 187 11.24 7.03 -1.35
C LEU A 187 12.21 6.70 -2.48
N LYS A 188 13.39 6.19 -2.12
CA LYS A 188 14.40 5.72 -3.07
C LYS A 188 14.52 4.20 -3.01
N LEU A 189 14.34 3.55 -4.15
CA LEU A 189 14.64 2.13 -4.30
C LEU A 189 16.14 1.97 -4.55
N LYS A 190 16.83 1.31 -3.62
CA LYS A 190 18.26 1.01 -3.77
C LYS A 190 18.49 -0.31 -4.51
N ARG A 191 19.76 -0.58 -4.85
CA ARG A 191 20.19 -1.77 -5.61
C ARG A 191 19.58 -3.09 -5.11
N MET A 192 19.47 -3.29 -3.81
CA MET A 192 18.90 -4.52 -3.26
C MET A 192 17.41 -4.66 -3.61
N ASN A 193 16.65 -3.58 -3.55
CA ASN A 193 15.24 -3.57 -3.91
C ASN A 193 15.06 -3.87 -5.40
N THR A 194 15.81 -3.18 -6.27
CA THR A 194 15.74 -3.38 -7.74
C THR A 194 16.18 -4.78 -8.17
N LYS A 195 17.20 -5.35 -7.54
CA LYS A 195 17.64 -6.73 -7.77
C LYS A 195 16.57 -7.74 -7.37
N CYS A 196 15.95 -7.57 -6.21
CA CYS A 196 14.86 -8.41 -5.76
C CYS A 196 13.71 -8.42 -6.78
N VAL A 197 13.23 -7.24 -7.17
CA VAL A 197 12.16 -7.06 -8.17
C VAL A 197 12.50 -7.72 -9.51
N SER A 198 13.70 -7.54 -10.03
CA SER A 198 14.12 -8.14 -11.30
C SER A 198 14.14 -9.67 -11.27
N ILE A 199 14.58 -10.26 -10.16
CA ILE A 199 14.58 -11.71 -9.96
C ILE A 199 13.14 -12.24 -9.88
N TRP A 200 12.25 -11.56 -9.21
CA TRP A 200 10.84 -11.96 -9.13
C TRP A 200 10.17 -11.97 -10.50
N LYS A 201 10.30 -10.87 -11.25
CA LYS A 201 9.72 -10.73 -12.59
C LYS A 201 10.21 -11.85 -13.51
N ASN A 202 11.50 -12.12 -13.51
CA ASN A 202 12.09 -13.18 -14.33
C ASN A 202 11.66 -14.60 -13.92
N LYS A 203 11.29 -14.81 -12.66
CA LYS A 203 10.77 -16.11 -12.20
C LYS A 203 9.30 -16.29 -12.54
N LEU A 204 8.47 -15.26 -12.38
CA LEU A 204 7.05 -15.31 -12.76
C LEU A 204 6.85 -15.54 -14.25
N LEU A 205 7.72 -14.99 -15.12
CA LEU A 205 7.64 -15.18 -16.57
C LEU A 205 8.10 -16.57 -17.04
N LYS A 206 8.62 -17.42 -16.15
CA LYS A 206 9.08 -18.78 -16.46
C LYS A 206 8.15 -19.87 -15.91
N CYS A 207 7.09 -19.49 -15.21
CA CYS A 207 6.01 -20.36 -14.78
C CYS A 207 4.87 -20.36 -15.77
#